data_9a193eb4ff2f8496f1b142ea27dddb75
#
_entry.id   9a193eb4ff2f8496f1b142ea27dddb75
#
_cell.length_a   1.000
_cell.length_b   1.000
_cell.length_c   1.000
_cell.angle_alpha   90.00
_cell.angle_beta   90.00
_cell.angle_gamma   90.00
#
_symmetry.space_group_name_H-M   'P 1'
#
loop_
_entity.id
_entity.type
_entity.pdbx_description
1 polymer ?
#
loop_
_entity_poly.entity_id
_entity_poly.type
_entity_poly.pdbx_seq_one_letter_code
_entity_poly.pdbx_strand_id
1 'polypeptide(L)'
;ISNEFKEFEQLFNWLKNKTSYIYSEELKETDWSKEDIRLNKNKFSSLSDDWRKENALRTDYERRQALIEIDVLIAMALGMNLEQLQVIYRIQFPVLKSYEADTWYDVNGRIVFTNNRSLIGVGFGRTEWENSIKDAPEGSKFYRTIMDDTMPDGPVERTIEYVAPFVRCDREKDYEVAWKFFEEKYGK
;
A
#
# COMPACT_ATOMS: atom_id res chain seq x y z
N ILE A 1 37.29 -3.25 -9.36
CA ILE A 1 36.00 -2.91 -8.62
C ILE A 1 36.10 -1.43 -8.34
N SER A 2 35.16 -0.66 -8.93
CA SER A 2 35.13 0.81 -8.81
C SER A 2 34.90 1.22 -7.36
N ASN A 3 35.37 2.40 -6.96
CA ASN A 3 35.12 2.96 -5.62
C ASN A 3 33.61 3.06 -5.32
N GLU A 4 32.79 3.37 -6.34
CA GLU A 4 31.34 3.41 -6.24
C GLU A 4 30.71 2.08 -5.79
N PHE A 5 31.27 0.96 -6.26
CA PHE A 5 30.80 -0.36 -5.83
C PHE A 5 31.13 -0.66 -4.37
N LYS A 6 32.27 -0.19 -3.88
CA LYS A 6 32.65 -0.32 -2.46
C LYS A 6 31.77 0.54 -1.54
N GLU A 7 31.43 1.75 -1.98
CA GLU A 7 30.51 2.63 -1.25
C GLU A 7 29.10 2.04 -1.19
N PHE A 8 28.64 1.46 -2.30
CA PHE A 8 27.36 0.74 -2.32
C PHE A 8 27.34 -0.48 -1.41
N GLU A 9 28.41 -1.27 -1.41
CA GLU A 9 28.55 -2.44 -0.53
C GLU A 9 28.59 -2.02 0.96
N GLN A 10 29.27 -0.93 1.28
CA GLN A 10 29.28 -0.38 2.64
C GLN A 10 27.90 0.11 3.06
N LEU A 11 27.19 0.83 2.19
CA LEU A 11 25.81 1.28 2.42
C LEU A 11 24.87 0.09 2.60
N PHE A 12 24.98 -0.92 1.74
CA PHE A 12 24.18 -2.13 1.83
C PHE A 12 24.40 -2.89 3.14
N ASN A 13 25.67 -3.06 3.55
CA ASN A 13 26.01 -3.71 4.82
C ASN A 13 25.56 -2.89 6.03
N TRP A 14 25.63 -1.55 5.94
CA TRP A 14 25.09 -0.67 6.97
C TRP A 14 23.58 -0.80 7.06
N LEU A 15 22.86 -0.77 5.94
CA LEU A 15 21.41 -1.00 5.87
C LEU A 15 21.03 -2.39 6.40
N LYS A 16 21.76 -3.43 6.01
CA LYS A 16 21.54 -4.80 6.49
C LYS A 16 21.71 -4.90 8.00
N ASN A 17 22.75 -4.29 8.55
CA ASN A 17 22.97 -4.26 10.01
C ASN A 17 21.91 -3.44 10.74
N LYS A 18 21.39 -2.36 10.12
CA LYS A 18 20.27 -1.57 10.66
C LYS A 18 18.94 -2.30 10.52
N THR A 19 18.71 -2.99 9.40
CA THR A 19 17.48 -3.77 9.19
C THR A 19 17.42 -5.03 10.07
N SER A 20 18.54 -5.64 10.43
CA SER A 20 18.55 -6.72 11.43
C SER A 20 18.09 -6.23 12.81
N TYR A 21 18.27 -4.94 13.11
CA TYR A 21 17.73 -4.30 14.29
C TYR A 21 16.22 -3.97 14.16
N ILE A 22 15.75 -3.70 12.93
CA ILE A 22 14.33 -3.44 12.63
C ILE A 22 13.50 -4.73 12.67
N TYR A 23 14.08 -5.91 12.41
CA TYR A 23 13.45 -7.23 12.59
C TYR A 23 13.51 -7.74 14.03
N SER A 24 13.62 -6.81 15.01
CA SER A 24 13.52 -7.12 16.44
C SER A 24 12.16 -7.75 16.79
N GLU A 25 12.07 -8.41 17.93
CA GLU A 25 10.81 -8.94 18.44
C GLU A 25 9.71 -7.86 18.49
N GLU A 26 10.07 -6.60 18.74
CA GLU A 26 9.16 -5.45 18.73
C GLU A 26 8.45 -5.25 17.36
N LEU A 27 9.14 -5.48 16.23
CA LEU A 27 8.49 -5.36 14.92
C LEU A 27 7.45 -6.47 14.71
N LYS A 28 7.70 -7.67 15.20
CA LYS A 28 6.76 -8.81 15.11
C LYS A 28 5.47 -8.57 15.90
N GLU A 29 5.54 -7.73 16.93
CA GLU A 29 4.40 -7.30 17.74
C GLU A 29 3.70 -6.05 17.17
N THR A 30 4.20 -5.52 16.05
CA THR A 30 3.59 -4.36 15.40
C THR A 30 2.37 -4.79 14.59
N ASP A 31 1.30 -4.01 14.68
CA ASP A 31 0.10 -4.15 13.87
C ASP A 31 -0.03 -2.95 12.92
N TRP A 32 -0.91 -3.09 11.94
CA TRP A 32 -1.36 -1.95 11.15
C TRP A 32 -2.03 -0.90 12.05
N SER A 33 -1.88 0.36 11.71
CA SER A 33 -2.48 1.47 12.45
C SER A 33 -4.01 1.48 12.43
N LYS A 34 -4.62 0.67 11.56
CA LYS A 34 -6.08 0.49 11.50
C LYS A 34 -6.46 -0.96 11.29
N GLU A 35 -7.62 -1.33 11.80
CA GLU A 35 -8.26 -2.60 11.45
C GLU A 35 -9.01 -2.46 10.12
N ASP A 36 -8.69 -3.33 9.16
CA ASP A 36 -9.37 -3.43 7.88
C ASP A 36 -9.25 -4.86 7.34
N ILE A 37 -10.34 -5.40 6.78
CA ILE A 37 -10.39 -6.76 6.22
C ILE A 37 -9.37 -6.95 5.07
N ARG A 38 -8.97 -5.87 4.40
CA ARG A 38 -8.00 -5.86 3.29
C ARG A 38 -6.55 -5.89 3.74
N LEU A 39 -6.29 -5.75 5.05
CA LEU A 39 -4.95 -5.79 5.65
C LEU A 39 -4.70 -7.15 6.29
N ASN A 40 -3.57 -7.76 5.95
CA ASN A 40 -3.17 -9.03 6.57
C ASN A 40 -2.74 -8.78 8.02
N LYS A 41 -3.55 -9.23 8.96
CA LYS A 41 -3.30 -9.08 10.42
C LYS A 41 -1.99 -9.72 10.89
N ASN A 42 -1.54 -10.79 10.21
CA ASN A 42 -0.32 -11.49 10.56
C ASN A 42 0.91 -10.99 9.78
N LYS A 43 0.81 -9.85 9.11
CA LYS A 43 1.87 -9.37 8.22
C LYS A 43 3.19 -9.18 8.96
N PHE A 44 3.18 -8.46 10.06
CA PHE A 44 4.39 -8.13 10.80
C PHE A 44 4.96 -9.34 11.54
N SER A 45 4.14 -10.19 12.15
CA SER A 45 4.58 -11.41 12.81
C SER A 45 5.18 -12.45 11.86
N SER A 46 4.83 -12.38 10.57
CA SER A 46 5.37 -13.27 9.53
C SER A 46 6.67 -12.80 8.90
N LEU A 47 7.14 -11.59 9.23
CA LEU A 47 8.38 -11.05 8.68
C LEU A 47 9.60 -11.79 9.22
N SER A 48 10.62 -11.92 8.39
CA SER A 48 11.93 -12.49 8.72
C SER A 48 13.02 -11.62 8.11
N ASP A 49 14.24 -11.76 8.62
CA ASP A 49 15.45 -11.10 8.10
C ASP A 49 15.85 -11.61 6.71
N ASP A 50 15.43 -12.84 6.38
CA ASP A 50 15.56 -13.37 5.03
C ASP A 50 14.41 -12.90 4.14
N TRP A 51 14.75 -12.43 2.94
CA TRP A 51 13.70 -12.08 1.97
C TRP A 51 12.95 -13.34 1.52
N ARG A 52 11.64 -13.31 1.70
CA ARG A 52 10.71 -14.33 1.23
C ARG A 52 9.60 -13.69 0.44
N LYS A 53 9.01 -14.45 -0.48
CA LYS A 53 7.90 -13.99 -1.28
C LYS A 53 6.71 -13.51 -0.41
N GLU A 54 6.53 -14.08 0.76
CA GLU A 54 5.49 -13.76 1.74
C GLU A 54 5.74 -12.42 2.45
N ASN A 55 7.01 -11.96 2.47
CA ASN A 55 7.37 -10.68 3.06
C ASN A 55 6.89 -9.48 2.20
N ALA A 56 6.62 -9.69 0.91
CA ALA A 56 6.13 -8.63 0.04
C ALA A 56 4.67 -8.26 0.36
N LEU A 57 4.37 -6.96 0.32
CA LEU A 57 2.99 -6.48 0.31
C LEU A 57 2.35 -6.81 -1.04
N ARG A 58 1.28 -7.59 -1.02
CA ARG A 58 0.71 -8.19 -2.22
C ARG A 58 -0.37 -7.37 -2.88
N THR A 59 -1.13 -6.64 -2.08
CA THR A 59 -2.26 -5.88 -2.56
C THR A 59 -1.91 -4.39 -2.68
N ASP A 60 -2.62 -3.69 -3.53
CA ASP A 60 -2.46 -2.25 -3.70
C ASP A 60 -2.90 -1.49 -2.45
N TYR A 61 -3.90 -2.04 -1.75
CA TYR A 61 -4.39 -1.48 -0.50
C TYR A 61 -3.35 -1.58 0.63
N GLU A 62 -2.69 -2.74 0.80
CA GLU A 62 -1.61 -2.89 1.79
C GLU A 62 -0.44 -1.95 1.50
N ARG A 63 -0.04 -1.83 0.21
CA ARG A 63 1.03 -0.90 -0.19
C ARG A 63 0.68 0.54 0.12
N ARG A 64 -0.57 0.93 -0.18
CA ARG A 64 -1.07 2.28 0.13
C ARG A 64 -1.04 2.53 1.64
N GLN A 65 -1.52 1.58 2.44
CA GLN A 65 -1.53 1.71 3.90
C GLN A 65 -0.11 1.83 4.47
N ALA A 66 0.82 1.01 4.00
CA ALA A 66 2.22 1.10 4.41
C ALA A 66 2.84 2.47 4.09
N LEU A 67 2.56 3.03 2.92
CA LEU A 67 3.04 4.38 2.56
C LEU A 67 2.45 5.46 3.47
N ILE A 68 1.19 5.36 3.85
CA ILE A 68 0.55 6.27 4.81
C ILE A 68 1.25 6.22 6.16
N GLU A 69 1.51 5.03 6.67
CA GLU A 69 2.17 4.85 7.96
C GLU A 69 3.62 5.35 7.95
N ILE A 70 4.34 5.13 6.83
CA ILE A 70 5.68 5.68 6.63
C ILE A 70 5.65 7.21 6.60
N ASP A 71 4.70 7.83 5.87
CA ASP A 71 4.55 9.28 5.81
C ASP A 71 4.36 9.87 7.21
N VAL A 72 3.49 9.26 8.03
CA VAL A 72 3.21 9.70 9.39
C VAL A 72 4.44 9.56 10.29
N LEU A 73 5.11 8.41 10.27
CA LEU A 73 6.31 8.17 11.08
C LEU A 73 7.44 9.14 10.72
N ILE A 74 7.64 9.42 9.43
CA ILE A 74 8.63 10.40 8.96
C ILE A 74 8.24 11.81 9.44
N ALA A 75 6.98 12.19 9.31
CA ALA A 75 6.51 13.51 9.77
C ALA A 75 6.74 13.69 11.29
N MET A 76 6.40 12.69 12.09
CA MET A 76 6.67 12.69 13.54
C MET A 76 8.17 12.79 13.84
N ALA A 77 9.01 12.02 13.13
CA ALA A 77 10.47 12.04 13.30
C ALA A 77 11.08 13.41 12.95
N LEU A 78 10.47 14.15 12.03
CA LEU A 78 10.85 15.51 11.66
C LEU A 78 10.26 16.58 12.61
N GLY A 79 9.53 16.21 13.64
CA GLY A 79 8.90 17.14 14.58
C GLY A 79 7.70 17.91 14.00
N MET A 80 7.09 17.39 12.95
CA MET A 80 5.88 17.97 12.36
C MET A 80 4.65 17.57 13.18
N ASN A 81 3.57 18.32 13.00
CA ASN A 81 2.25 17.93 13.48
C ASN A 81 1.37 17.41 12.32
N LEU A 82 0.23 16.79 12.65
CA LEU A 82 -0.69 16.20 11.68
C LEU A 82 -1.19 17.23 10.65
N GLU A 83 -1.51 18.45 11.08
CA GLU A 83 -2.00 19.50 10.18
C GLU A 83 -0.95 19.86 9.12
N GLN A 84 0.32 19.95 9.50
CA GLN A 84 1.42 20.21 8.57
C GLN A 84 1.56 19.10 7.55
N LEU A 85 1.47 17.83 7.95
CA LEU A 85 1.48 16.68 7.02
C LEU A 85 0.31 16.74 6.03
N GLN A 86 -0.91 17.00 6.51
CA GLN A 86 -2.09 17.13 5.66
C GLN A 86 -1.99 18.33 4.69
N VAL A 87 -1.43 19.47 5.14
CA VAL A 87 -1.18 20.64 4.29
C VAL A 87 -0.18 20.30 3.17
N ILE A 88 0.92 19.61 3.50
CA ILE A 88 1.89 19.15 2.50
C ILE A 88 1.19 18.27 1.47
N TYR A 89 0.40 17.30 1.88
CA TYR A 89 -0.34 16.44 0.96
C TYR A 89 -1.26 17.24 0.03
N ARG A 90 -2.03 18.18 0.57
CA ARG A 90 -2.96 19.00 -0.23
C ARG A 90 -2.27 19.88 -1.26
N ILE A 91 -1.12 20.46 -0.92
CA ILE A 91 -0.43 21.47 -1.73
C ILE A 91 0.58 20.85 -2.68
N GLN A 92 1.38 19.89 -2.19
CA GLN A 92 2.48 19.33 -2.98
C GLN A 92 2.05 18.15 -3.86
N PHE A 93 0.95 17.48 -3.51
CA PHE A 93 0.50 16.27 -4.20
C PHE A 93 -0.92 16.35 -4.79
N PRO A 94 -1.30 17.43 -5.50
CA PRO A 94 -2.66 17.59 -6.03
C PRO A 94 -3.03 16.49 -7.05
N VAL A 95 -2.05 16.00 -7.82
CA VAL A 95 -2.25 14.91 -8.78
C VAL A 95 -2.52 13.59 -8.06
N LEU A 96 -1.75 13.26 -7.03
CA LEU A 96 -1.98 12.07 -6.21
C LEU A 96 -3.37 12.14 -5.55
N LYS A 97 -3.73 13.28 -4.98
CA LYS A 97 -5.05 13.51 -4.38
C LYS A 97 -6.18 13.29 -5.40
N SER A 98 -6.03 13.76 -6.63
CA SER A 98 -6.99 13.55 -7.71
C SER A 98 -7.15 12.07 -8.07
N TYR A 99 -6.05 11.32 -8.14
CA TYR A 99 -6.10 9.89 -8.44
C TYR A 99 -6.70 9.09 -7.30
N GLU A 100 -6.30 9.34 -6.06
CA GLU A 100 -6.85 8.64 -4.89
C GLU A 100 -8.35 8.92 -4.69
N ALA A 101 -8.80 10.14 -5.01
CA ALA A 101 -10.20 10.52 -4.93
C ALA A 101 -11.12 9.69 -5.83
N ASP A 102 -10.58 9.05 -6.87
CA ASP A 102 -11.34 8.23 -7.82
C ASP A 102 -10.72 6.81 -7.98
N THR A 103 -10.06 6.33 -6.94
CA THR A 103 -9.53 4.97 -6.87
C THR A 103 -10.35 4.14 -5.88
N TRP A 104 -10.83 2.99 -6.35
CA TRP A 104 -11.70 2.09 -5.60
C TRP A 104 -11.05 0.73 -5.46
N TYR A 105 -11.18 0.15 -4.27
CA TYR A 105 -10.61 -1.14 -3.91
C TYR A 105 -11.72 -2.15 -3.64
N ASP A 106 -11.49 -3.39 -4.03
CA ASP A 106 -12.34 -4.53 -3.69
C ASP A 106 -12.09 -5.02 -2.25
N VAL A 107 -12.86 -6.01 -1.80
CA VAL A 107 -12.70 -6.62 -0.48
C VAL A 107 -11.33 -7.27 -0.26
N ASN A 108 -10.65 -7.66 -1.34
CA ASN A 108 -9.32 -8.27 -1.30
C ASN A 108 -8.18 -7.24 -1.41
N GLY A 109 -8.49 -5.95 -1.44
CA GLY A 109 -7.50 -4.87 -1.51
C GLY A 109 -6.90 -4.62 -2.89
N ARG A 110 -7.53 -5.10 -3.96
CA ARG A 110 -7.14 -4.84 -5.36
C ARG A 110 -7.83 -3.59 -5.87
N ILE A 111 -7.15 -2.82 -6.73
CA ILE A 111 -7.78 -1.70 -7.43
C ILE A 111 -8.76 -2.26 -8.45
N VAL A 112 -10.06 -1.97 -8.27
CA VAL A 112 -11.13 -2.35 -9.19
C VAL A 112 -11.38 -1.27 -10.23
N PHE A 113 -11.22 -0.01 -9.86
CA PHE A 113 -11.34 1.14 -10.74
C PHE A 113 -10.42 2.27 -10.29
N THR A 114 -9.82 2.96 -11.25
CA THR A 114 -9.12 4.22 -11.05
C THR A 114 -9.20 5.06 -12.33
N ASN A 115 -9.21 6.37 -12.19
CA ASN A 115 -9.12 7.28 -13.33
C ASN A 115 -7.69 7.39 -13.89
N ASN A 116 -6.71 6.79 -13.27
CA ASN A 116 -5.33 6.76 -13.73
C ASN A 116 -5.17 5.79 -14.92
N ARG A 117 -4.97 6.34 -16.11
CA ARG A 117 -4.81 5.55 -17.36
C ARG A 117 -3.52 4.71 -17.42
N SER A 118 -2.59 4.92 -16.50
CA SER A 118 -1.34 4.14 -16.46
C SER A 118 -1.53 2.71 -15.93
N LEU A 119 -2.68 2.41 -15.33
CA LEU A 119 -3.05 1.05 -14.89
C LEU A 119 -3.78 0.29 -16.01
N ILE A 120 -3.19 0.22 -17.18
CA ILE A 120 -3.73 -0.53 -18.32
C ILE A 120 -3.77 -2.03 -17.96
N GLY A 121 -4.93 -2.65 -18.17
CA GLY A 121 -5.13 -4.08 -17.95
C GLY A 121 -5.52 -4.47 -16.53
N VAL A 122 -5.58 -3.53 -15.57
CA VAL A 122 -6.04 -3.79 -14.21
C VAL A 122 -7.37 -3.09 -13.97
N GLY A 123 -8.32 -3.80 -13.35
CA GLY A 123 -9.66 -3.27 -13.06
C GLY A 123 -10.51 -3.07 -14.32
N PHE A 124 -11.49 -2.17 -14.22
CA PHE A 124 -12.50 -1.94 -15.25
C PHE A 124 -12.42 -0.51 -15.78
N GLY A 125 -12.91 -0.33 -17.02
CA GLY A 125 -13.05 0.99 -17.62
C GLY A 125 -14.18 1.80 -16.97
N ARG A 126 -14.16 3.15 -17.16
CA ARG A 126 -15.16 4.06 -16.55
C ARG A 126 -16.59 3.66 -16.90
N THR A 127 -16.87 3.33 -18.14
CA THR A 127 -18.20 2.96 -18.59
C THR A 127 -18.70 1.67 -17.92
N GLU A 128 -17.86 0.65 -17.82
CA GLU A 128 -18.19 -0.61 -17.14
C GLU A 128 -18.41 -0.35 -15.64
N TRP A 129 -17.51 0.44 -15.05
CA TRP A 129 -17.54 0.79 -13.64
C TRP A 129 -18.85 1.50 -13.26
N GLU A 130 -19.17 2.60 -13.94
CA GLU A 130 -20.32 3.44 -13.61
C GLU A 130 -21.67 2.77 -13.91
N ASN A 131 -21.74 1.95 -14.95
CA ASN A 131 -23.02 1.37 -15.39
C ASN A 131 -23.35 0.01 -14.72
N SER A 132 -22.33 -0.74 -14.26
CA SER A 132 -22.58 -2.15 -13.91
C SER A 132 -21.89 -2.64 -12.64
N ILE A 133 -20.89 -1.93 -12.13
CA ILE A 133 -20.00 -2.49 -11.09
C ILE A 133 -20.10 -1.69 -9.78
N LYS A 134 -20.08 -0.37 -9.87
CA LYS A 134 -19.91 0.54 -8.72
C LYS A 134 -20.89 0.29 -7.58
N ASP A 135 -22.16 0.08 -7.91
CA ASP A 135 -23.27 -0.06 -6.95
C ASP A 135 -23.70 -1.53 -6.79
N ALA A 136 -22.81 -2.46 -7.13
CA ALA A 136 -23.10 -3.88 -7.01
C ALA A 136 -23.30 -4.32 -5.54
N PRO A 137 -24.25 -5.21 -5.27
CA PRO A 137 -24.48 -5.76 -3.93
C PRO A 137 -23.24 -6.44 -3.37
N GLU A 138 -23.12 -6.44 -2.04
CA GLU A 138 -22.05 -7.15 -1.34
C GLU A 138 -21.97 -8.63 -1.78
N GLY A 139 -20.76 -9.13 -1.96
CA GLY A 139 -20.50 -10.49 -2.43
C GLY A 139 -20.58 -10.66 -3.94
N SER A 140 -21.00 -9.64 -4.71
CA SER A 140 -20.96 -9.69 -6.17
C SER A 140 -19.54 -9.86 -6.68
N LYS A 141 -19.37 -10.72 -7.70
CA LYS A 141 -18.08 -11.07 -8.29
C LYS A 141 -18.00 -10.61 -9.73
N PHE A 142 -16.87 -10.01 -10.07
CA PHE A 142 -16.56 -9.55 -11.42
C PHE A 142 -15.20 -10.11 -11.83
N TYR A 143 -15.04 -10.42 -13.11
CA TYR A 143 -13.85 -11.08 -13.62
C TYR A 143 -13.25 -10.27 -14.76
N ARG A 144 -11.92 -10.19 -14.77
CA ARG A 144 -11.15 -9.60 -15.87
C ARG A 144 -10.01 -10.52 -16.26
N THR A 145 -9.99 -10.91 -17.51
CA THR A 145 -8.90 -11.68 -18.08
C THR A 145 -7.89 -10.73 -18.72
N ILE A 146 -6.64 -10.90 -18.37
CA ILE A 146 -5.51 -10.13 -18.89
C ILE A 146 -4.42 -11.08 -19.40
N MET A 147 -3.56 -10.60 -20.28
CA MET A 147 -2.32 -11.26 -20.63
C MET A 147 -1.22 -10.72 -19.71
N ASP A 148 -0.71 -11.56 -18.83
CA ASP A 148 0.39 -11.24 -17.92
C ASP A 148 1.71 -11.56 -18.63
N ASP A 149 2.43 -10.56 -19.07
CA ASP A 149 3.71 -10.64 -19.79
C ASP A 149 4.93 -10.51 -18.87
N THR A 150 4.71 -10.45 -17.56
CA THR A 150 5.78 -10.32 -16.56
C THR A 150 6.35 -11.66 -16.10
N MET A 151 5.80 -12.77 -16.58
CA MET A 151 6.22 -14.11 -16.17
C MET A 151 7.51 -14.53 -16.89
N PRO A 152 8.46 -15.20 -16.19
CA PRO A 152 9.76 -15.60 -16.77
C PRO A 152 9.62 -16.53 -17.98
N ASP A 153 8.59 -17.36 -18.01
CA ASP A 153 8.34 -18.36 -19.06
C ASP A 153 7.52 -17.80 -20.25
N GLY A 154 7.27 -16.50 -20.26
CA GLY A 154 6.51 -15.80 -21.30
C GLY A 154 5.10 -15.42 -20.89
N PRO A 155 4.34 -14.80 -21.81
CA PRO A 155 2.99 -14.31 -21.52
C PRO A 155 2.03 -15.45 -21.12
N VAL A 156 1.27 -15.24 -20.05
CA VAL A 156 0.27 -16.17 -19.52
C VAL A 156 -1.07 -15.46 -19.38
N GLU A 157 -2.14 -16.10 -19.85
CA GLU A 157 -3.48 -15.61 -19.58
C GLU A 157 -3.84 -15.77 -18.10
N ARG A 158 -4.31 -14.70 -17.49
CA ARG A 158 -4.66 -14.63 -16.08
C ARG A 158 -6.02 -13.99 -15.88
N THR A 159 -6.91 -14.66 -15.16
CA THR A 159 -8.20 -14.10 -14.74
C THR A 159 -8.11 -13.59 -13.33
N ILE A 160 -8.49 -12.32 -13.15
CA ILE A 160 -8.55 -11.64 -11.86
C ILE A 160 -10.02 -11.56 -11.44
N GLU A 161 -10.30 -12.03 -10.22
CA GLU A 161 -11.61 -11.88 -9.58
C GLU A 161 -11.62 -10.63 -8.71
N TYR A 162 -12.66 -9.81 -8.82
CA TYR A 162 -12.94 -8.66 -7.97
C TYR A 162 -14.25 -8.88 -7.24
N VAL A 163 -14.28 -8.60 -5.94
CA VAL A 163 -15.43 -8.89 -5.08
C VAL A 163 -15.91 -7.62 -4.38
N ALA A 164 -17.21 -7.32 -4.47
CA ALA A 164 -17.83 -6.22 -3.72
C ALA A 164 -17.91 -6.55 -2.20
N PRO A 165 -17.93 -5.57 -1.29
CA PRO A 165 -18.12 -4.15 -1.55
C PRO A 165 -16.86 -3.43 -2.04
N PHE A 166 -17.08 -2.37 -2.81
CA PHE A 166 -16.01 -1.52 -3.31
C PHE A 166 -15.89 -0.26 -2.47
N VAL A 167 -14.67 0.08 -2.06
CA VAL A 167 -14.43 1.17 -1.12
C VAL A 167 -13.40 2.15 -1.68
N ARG A 168 -13.69 3.42 -1.49
CA ARG A 168 -12.77 4.52 -1.76
C ARG A 168 -12.10 4.96 -0.46
N CYS A 169 -10.83 5.30 -0.52
CA CYS A 169 -10.06 5.76 0.62
C CYS A 169 -9.98 7.29 0.68
N ASP A 170 -9.74 7.79 1.88
CA ASP A 170 -9.46 9.18 2.17
C ASP A 170 -8.12 9.25 2.91
N ARG A 171 -7.07 9.76 2.23
CA ARG A 171 -5.71 9.79 2.79
C ARG A 171 -5.63 10.67 4.04
N GLU A 172 -6.36 11.78 4.08
CA GLU A 172 -6.32 12.68 5.22
C GLU A 172 -6.88 12.02 6.48
N LYS A 173 -7.98 11.28 6.35
CA LYS A 173 -8.54 10.45 7.44
C LYS A 173 -7.63 9.29 7.82
N ASP A 174 -7.01 8.66 6.84
CA ASP A 174 -6.05 7.58 7.10
C ASP A 174 -4.80 8.11 7.82
N TYR A 175 -4.35 9.35 7.53
CA TYR A 175 -3.30 10.03 8.30
C TYR A 175 -3.74 10.28 9.76
N GLU A 176 -4.96 10.71 10.01
CA GLU A 176 -5.49 10.92 11.37
C GLU A 176 -5.46 9.62 12.18
N VAL A 177 -5.92 8.52 11.59
CA VAL A 177 -5.94 7.20 12.24
C VAL A 177 -4.51 6.73 12.55
N ALA A 178 -3.61 6.80 11.56
CA ALA A 178 -2.22 6.40 11.73
C ALA A 178 -1.48 7.29 12.73
N TRP A 179 -1.74 8.61 12.69
CA TRP A 179 -1.14 9.56 13.63
C TRP A 179 -1.50 9.23 15.06
N LYS A 180 -2.78 9.03 15.34
CA LYS A 180 -3.26 8.69 16.68
C LYS A 180 -2.64 7.40 17.18
N PHE A 181 -2.60 6.37 16.35
CA PHE A 181 -2.01 5.07 16.68
C PHE A 181 -0.53 5.20 17.06
N PHE A 182 0.27 5.92 16.26
CA PHE A 182 1.70 6.06 16.51
C PHE A 182 2.00 7.05 17.65
N GLU A 183 1.16 8.05 17.87
CA GLU A 183 1.26 8.94 19.00
C GLU A 183 1.02 8.20 20.33
N GLU A 184 0.02 7.31 20.38
CA GLU A 184 -0.23 6.44 21.54
C GLU A 184 0.92 5.44 21.76
N LYS A 185 1.52 4.92 20.70
CA LYS A 185 2.59 3.90 20.76
C LYS A 185 3.98 4.49 21.05
N TYR A 186 4.31 5.64 20.48
CA TYR A 186 5.65 6.24 20.50
C TYR A 186 5.68 7.66 21.06
N GLY A 187 4.55 8.31 21.25
CA GLY A 187 4.43 9.63 21.85
C GLY A 187 4.91 9.61 23.30
N LYS A 188 5.81 10.51 23.62
CA LYS A 188 6.29 10.75 24.99
C LYS A 188 5.63 12.00 25.56
#